data_fe194fe3902b524c9c36a7e139706938
#
_entry.id   fe194fe3902b524c9c36a7e139706938
#
_cell.length_a   1.000
_cell.length_b   1.000
_cell.length_c   1.000
_cell.angle_alpha   90.00
_cell.angle_beta   90.00
_cell.angle_gamma   90.00
#
_symmetry.space_group_name_H-M   'P 1'
#
loop_
_entity.id
_entity.type
_entity.pdbx_description
1 polymer ?
#
loop_
_entity_poly.entity_id
_entity_poly.type
_entity_poly.pdbx_seq_one_letter_code
_entity_poly.pdbx_strand_id
1 'polypeptide(L)'
;MNETVTVRVQKVRKNRIRIRLTLFLILAAALLLVAIFADKIVPYGPYAQDLSKSLLPPSAEHWMGTDRYGRDMFSRVVVGAQTSIFSTLALVGVISVFGTAVGTLCGYYGGAMDSVVMRISDVCLAFPGLVFALAIAAMLGGGVGNAVLALAVISWPKYARVARSQTLALKSSGFVAAARLSGDSSMQMILRHILPNILGPILVTAMLDIGTMMMELAGLSFLNLGAQPPTAEWGNMMSGGRSMLQTYPWLVLSPGFAIFLSVVIFNLLGDTVRDYMDPKNSRAR
;
A
#
# COMPACT_ATOMS: atom_id res chain seq x y z
N MET A 1 -13.29 -27.58 -34.81
CA MET A 1 -14.35 -26.95 -34.00
C MET A 1 -13.88 -26.45 -32.66
N ASN A 2 -12.74 -26.90 -32.10
CA ASN A 2 -12.25 -26.48 -30.79
C ASN A 2 -11.43 -25.17 -30.77
N GLU A 3 -10.70 -24.80 -31.82
CA GLU A 3 -9.85 -23.62 -31.84
C GLU A 3 -10.64 -22.30 -31.82
N THR A 4 -11.69 -22.19 -32.61
CA THR A 4 -12.55 -20.99 -32.67
C THR A 4 -13.27 -20.69 -31.35
N VAL A 5 -13.66 -21.73 -30.61
CA VAL A 5 -14.28 -21.59 -29.29
C VAL A 5 -13.25 -21.12 -28.27
N THR A 6 -12.05 -21.68 -28.30
CA THR A 6 -10.95 -21.31 -27.38
C THR A 6 -10.54 -19.83 -27.55
N VAL A 7 -10.40 -19.38 -28.80
CA VAL A 7 -10.06 -17.99 -29.14
C VAL A 7 -11.16 -17.02 -28.68
N ARG A 8 -12.43 -17.37 -28.86
CA ARG A 8 -13.57 -16.55 -28.43
C ARG A 8 -13.64 -16.42 -26.91
N VAL A 9 -13.44 -17.49 -26.17
CA VAL A 9 -13.41 -17.50 -24.70
C VAL A 9 -12.27 -16.63 -24.15
N GLN A 10 -11.07 -16.72 -24.75
CA GLN A 10 -9.92 -15.92 -24.37
C GLN A 10 -10.13 -14.41 -24.63
N LYS A 11 -10.73 -14.06 -25.78
CA LYS A 11 -11.05 -12.66 -26.12
C LYS A 11 -12.06 -12.04 -25.14
N VAL A 12 -13.08 -12.79 -24.76
CA VAL A 12 -14.07 -12.36 -23.75
C VAL A 12 -13.42 -12.18 -22.38
N ARG A 13 -12.54 -13.09 -21.95
CA ARG A 13 -11.80 -12.99 -20.69
C ARG A 13 -10.90 -11.74 -20.67
N LYS A 14 -10.17 -11.47 -21.73
CA LYS A 14 -9.28 -10.30 -21.87
C LYS A 14 -10.06 -8.97 -21.79
N ASN A 15 -11.23 -8.90 -22.45
CA ASN A 15 -12.10 -7.72 -22.34
C ASN A 15 -12.62 -7.50 -20.93
N ARG A 16 -13.02 -8.54 -20.22
CA ARG A 16 -13.47 -8.45 -18.82
C ARG A 16 -12.37 -7.94 -17.89
N ILE A 17 -11.12 -8.43 -18.06
CA ILE A 17 -9.96 -7.97 -17.28
C ILE A 17 -9.71 -6.48 -17.55
N ARG A 18 -9.74 -6.03 -18.81
CA ARG A 18 -9.56 -4.61 -19.15
C ARG A 18 -10.63 -3.71 -18.53
N ILE A 19 -11.91 -4.10 -18.62
CA ILE A 19 -13.02 -3.35 -18.04
C ILE A 19 -12.85 -3.22 -16.51
N ARG A 20 -12.50 -4.33 -15.83
CA ARG A 20 -12.23 -4.31 -14.38
C ARG A 20 -11.05 -3.42 -14.04
N LEU A 21 -9.95 -3.50 -14.80
CA LEU A 21 -8.77 -2.66 -14.60
C LEU A 21 -9.13 -1.17 -14.74
N THR A 22 -9.84 -0.80 -15.80
CA THR A 22 -10.28 0.59 -16.00
C THR A 22 -11.17 1.06 -14.87
N LEU A 23 -12.12 0.23 -14.43
CA LEU A 23 -13.02 0.57 -13.30
C LEU A 23 -12.23 0.84 -12.01
N PHE A 24 -11.34 -0.08 -11.61
CA PHE A 24 -10.58 0.07 -10.36
C PHE A 24 -9.53 1.17 -10.45
N LEU A 25 -8.96 1.44 -11.64
CA LEU A 25 -8.11 2.61 -11.86
C LEU A 25 -8.89 3.92 -11.67
N ILE A 26 -10.11 4.00 -12.19
CA ILE A 26 -10.97 5.19 -11.99
C ILE A 26 -11.32 5.35 -10.52
N LEU A 27 -11.68 4.28 -9.82
CA LEU A 27 -12.00 4.35 -8.39
C LEU A 27 -10.77 4.75 -7.54
N ALA A 28 -9.61 4.18 -7.81
CA ALA A 28 -8.36 4.55 -7.13
C ALA A 28 -7.97 6.01 -7.45
N ALA A 29 -8.10 6.44 -8.70
CA ALA A 29 -7.87 7.83 -9.09
C ALA A 29 -8.86 8.78 -8.39
N ALA A 30 -10.13 8.41 -8.28
CA ALA A 30 -11.13 9.19 -7.55
C ALA A 30 -10.76 9.33 -6.07
N LEU A 31 -10.33 8.25 -5.39
CA LEU A 31 -9.83 8.31 -4.01
C LEU A 31 -8.62 9.24 -3.87
N LEU A 32 -7.66 9.15 -4.80
CA LEU A 32 -6.48 10.02 -4.80
C LEU A 32 -6.86 11.47 -5.03
N LEU A 33 -7.80 11.75 -5.93
CA LEU A 33 -8.30 13.11 -6.18
C LEU A 33 -9.01 13.68 -4.95
N VAL A 34 -9.85 12.86 -4.28
CA VAL A 34 -10.46 13.26 -3.00
C VAL A 34 -9.38 13.57 -1.96
N ALA A 35 -8.34 12.77 -1.83
CA ALA A 35 -7.24 13.04 -0.91
C ALA A 35 -6.47 14.33 -1.30
N ILE A 36 -6.15 14.54 -2.58
CA ILE A 36 -5.41 15.73 -3.04
C ILE A 36 -6.21 17.01 -2.81
N PHE A 37 -7.51 17.00 -3.08
CA PHE A 37 -8.39 18.16 -2.98
C PHE A 37 -9.20 18.22 -1.69
N ALA A 38 -8.84 17.41 -0.69
CA ALA A 38 -9.60 17.25 0.54
C ALA A 38 -9.95 18.60 1.19
N ASP A 39 -8.97 19.49 1.37
CA ASP A 39 -9.17 20.80 1.99
C ASP A 39 -10.14 21.74 1.23
N LYS A 40 -10.36 21.47 -0.07
CA LYS A 40 -11.28 22.25 -0.92
C LYS A 40 -12.69 21.64 -0.98
N ILE A 41 -12.82 20.37 -0.63
CA ILE A 41 -14.08 19.61 -0.71
C ILE A 41 -14.88 19.74 0.58
N VAL A 42 -14.17 19.87 1.73
CA VAL A 42 -14.80 19.83 3.06
C VAL A 42 -15.66 21.06 3.32
N PRO A 43 -16.89 20.86 3.85
CA PRO A 43 -17.81 21.97 4.16
C PRO A 43 -17.40 22.74 5.42
N TYR A 44 -16.67 22.09 6.34
CA TYR A 44 -16.23 22.66 7.62
C TYR A 44 -14.74 22.53 7.82
N GLY A 45 -14.13 23.40 8.61
CA GLY A 45 -12.74 23.26 9.01
C GLY A 45 -12.52 21.97 9.81
N PRO A 46 -11.65 21.04 9.36
CA PRO A 46 -11.52 19.69 9.95
C PRO A 46 -10.98 19.72 11.41
N TYR A 47 -10.45 20.87 11.83
CA TYR A 47 -9.89 21.09 13.15
C TYR A 47 -10.66 22.14 13.97
N ALA A 48 -11.67 22.80 13.38
CA ALA A 48 -12.52 23.77 14.07
C ALA A 48 -13.34 23.05 15.13
N GLN A 49 -13.25 23.54 16.39
CA GLN A 49 -13.91 22.95 17.54
C GLN A 49 -15.11 23.81 17.94
N ASP A 50 -16.24 23.17 18.21
CA ASP A 50 -17.44 23.79 18.78
C ASP A 50 -18.07 22.83 19.81
N LEU A 51 -17.72 23.04 21.08
CA LEU A 51 -18.17 22.13 22.14
C LEU A 51 -19.70 22.12 22.31
N SER A 52 -20.41 23.15 21.86
CA SER A 52 -21.89 23.19 21.88
C SER A 52 -22.49 22.13 20.92
N LYS A 53 -21.71 21.72 19.93
CA LYS A 53 -22.07 20.69 18.92
C LYS A 53 -21.38 19.35 19.17
N SER A 54 -20.91 19.09 20.40
CA SER A 54 -20.22 17.85 20.75
C SER A 54 -21.13 16.63 20.61
N LEU A 55 -20.61 15.55 19.94
CA LEU A 55 -21.26 14.24 19.84
C LEU A 55 -22.64 14.25 19.18
N LEU A 56 -22.92 15.19 18.28
CA LEU A 56 -24.16 15.22 17.52
C LEU A 56 -24.19 14.02 16.55
N PRO A 57 -25.38 13.36 16.42
CA PRO A 57 -25.55 12.28 15.46
C PRO A 57 -25.49 12.78 14.01
N PRO A 58 -25.33 11.88 13.04
CA PRO A 58 -25.44 12.21 11.62
C PRO A 58 -26.73 12.97 11.30
N SER A 59 -26.60 14.08 10.58
CA SER A 59 -27.69 15.00 10.22
C SER A 59 -27.44 15.64 8.86
N ALA A 60 -28.40 16.44 8.36
CA ALA A 60 -28.23 17.20 7.12
C ALA A 60 -27.12 18.26 7.23
N GLU A 61 -26.87 18.80 8.43
CA GLU A 61 -25.78 19.76 8.71
C GLU A 61 -24.43 19.03 8.86
N HIS A 62 -24.40 17.90 9.58
CA HIS A 62 -23.21 17.09 9.83
C HIS A 62 -23.42 15.65 9.32
N TRP A 63 -23.09 15.37 8.07
CA TRP A 63 -23.41 14.10 7.37
C TRP A 63 -22.92 12.84 8.09
N MET A 64 -21.81 12.91 8.78
CA MET A 64 -21.25 11.83 9.59
C MET A 64 -21.25 12.15 11.10
N GLY A 65 -22.07 13.15 11.52
CA GLY A 65 -22.10 13.62 12.90
C GLY A 65 -20.86 14.42 13.29
N THR A 66 -20.70 14.65 14.60
CA THR A 66 -19.57 15.38 15.17
C THR A 66 -18.82 14.53 16.20
N ASP A 67 -17.55 14.88 16.46
CA ASP A 67 -16.76 14.22 17.49
C ASP A 67 -16.93 14.86 18.87
N ARG A 68 -16.18 14.36 19.87
CA ARG A 68 -16.22 14.86 21.26
C ARG A 68 -15.81 16.32 21.42
N TYR A 69 -15.18 16.90 20.41
CA TYR A 69 -14.79 18.32 20.38
C TYR A 69 -15.73 19.16 19.50
N GLY A 70 -16.82 18.56 18.99
CA GLY A 70 -17.75 19.20 18.08
C GLY A 70 -17.20 19.41 16.66
N ARG A 71 -16.11 18.72 16.30
CA ARG A 71 -15.53 18.78 14.94
C ARG A 71 -16.34 17.91 13.98
N ASP A 72 -16.54 18.39 12.75
CA ASP A 72 -17.29 17.66 11.73
C ASP A 72 -16.57 16.38 11.29
N MET A 73 -17.24 15.24 11.47
CA MET A 73 -16.66 13.92 11.16
C MET A 73 -16.45 13.71 9.67
N PHE A 74 -17.37 14.18 8.81
CA PHE A 74 -17.21 14.07 7.35
C PHE A 74 -15.96 14.80 6.88
N SER A 75 -15.80 16.07 7.29
CA SER A 75 -14.62 16.87 6.95
C SER A 75 -13.33 16.20 7.42
N ARG A 76 -13.34 15.62 8.62
CA ARG A 76 -12.18 14.91 9.17
C ARG A 76 -11.88 13.60 8.42
N VAL A 77 -12.89 12.84 8.01
CA VAL A 77 -12.70 11.62 7.22
C VAL A 77 -12.10 11.95 5.85
N VAL A 78 -12.59 13.00 5.20
CA VAL A 78 -12.08 13.44 3.88
C VAL A 78 -10.63 13.93 3.98
N VAL A 79 -10.32 14.80 4.94
CA VAL A 79 -8.94 15.28 5.16
C VAL A 79 -8.03 14.18 5.69
N GLY A 80 -8.55 13.26 6.50
CA GLY A 80 -7.84 12.07 6.95
C GLY A 80 -7.35 11.17 5.81
N ALA A 81 -8.01 11.21 4.65
CA ALA A 81 -7.54 10.51 3.45
C ALA A 81 -6.14 10.95 3.02
N GLN A 82 -5.79 12.24 3.16
CA GLN A 82 -4.45 12.74 2.85
C GLN A 82 -3.40 11.99 3.66
N THR A 83 -3.53 12.01 4.98
CA THR A 83 -2.55 11.37 5.86
C THR A 83 -2.54 9.86 5.67
N SER A 84 -3.71 9.20 5.65
CA SER A 84 -3.80 7.73 5.59
C SER A 84 -3.33 7.18 4.24
N ILE A 85 -3.76 7.75 3.12
CA ILE A 85 -3.42 7.24 1.78
C ILE A 85 -1.97 7.59 1.43
N PHE A 86 -1.53 8.85 1.60
CA PHE A 86 -0.18 9.24 1.19
C PHE A 86 0.90 8.62 2.06
N SER A 87 0.67 8.44 3.38
CA SER A 87 1.61 7.71 4.24
C SER A 87 1.75 6.25 3.81
N THR A 88 0.63 5.60 3.44
CA THR A 88 0.65 4.23 2.92
C THR A 88 1.41 4.13 1.60
N LEU A 89 1.14 5.03 0.66
CA LEU A 89 1.84 5.05 -0.64
C LEU A 89 3.34 5.34 -0.47
N ALA A 90 3.70 6.27 0.42
CA ALA A 90 5.09 6.55 0.75
C ALA A 90 5.78 5.32 1.35
N LEU A 91 5.14 4.63 2.29
CA LEU A 91 5.65 3.39 2.87
C LEU A 91 5.89 2.33 1.79
N VAL A 92 4.87 2.01 0.99
CA VAL A 92 4.99 1.00 -0.08
C VAL A 92 6.05 1.41 -1.10
N GLY A 93 6.14 2.70 -1.45
CA GLY A 93 7.19 3.23 -2.32
C GLY A 93 8.59 2.98 -1.75
N VAL A 94 8.82 3.35 -0.49
CA VAL A 94 10.12 3.16 0.18
C VAL A 94 10.50 1.68 0.26
N ILE A 95 9.62 0.81 0.77
CA ILE A 95 9.93 -0.62 0.93
C ILE A 95 10.12 -1.34 -0.40
N SER A 96 9.34 -0.99 -1.42
CA SER A 96 9.47 -1.59 -2.75
C SER A 96 10.76 -1.19 -3.45
N VAL A 97 11.11 0.10 -3.42
CA VAL A 97 12.35 0.59 -4.04
C VAL A 97 13.57 0.05 -3.31
N PHE A 98 13.62 0.22 -1.99
CA PHE A 98 14.76 -0.24 -1.17
C PHE A 98 14.94 -1.76 -1.24
N GLY A 99 13.85 -2.52 -1.00
CA GLY A 99 13.88 -3.98 -1.05
C GLY A 99 14.26 -4.52 -2.43
N THR A 100 13.74 -3.90 -3.51
CA THR A 100 14.10 -4.29 -4.88
C THR A 100 15.57 -4.04 -5.16
N ALA A 101 16.11 -2.88 -4.77
CA ALA A 101 17.53 -2.57 -4.94
C ALA A 101 18.41 -3.59 -4.22
N VAL A 102 18.15 -3.80 -2.93
CA VAL A 102 18.89 -4.77 -2.10
C VAL A 102 18.78 -6.19 -2.67
N GLY A 103 17.57 -6.65 -2.98
CA GLY A 103 17.34 -8.00 -3.50
C GLY A 103 17.98 -8.24 -4.87
N THR A 104 17.97 -7.23 -5.75
CA THR A 104 18.61 -7.31 -7.07
C THR A 104 20.13 -7.40 -6.92
N LEU A 105 20.75 -6.60 -6.06
CA LEU A 105 22.18 -6.66 -5.77
C LEU A 105 22.56 -8.02 -5.19
N CYS A 106 21.84 -8.51 -4.20
CA CYS A 106 22.05 -9.83 -3.60
C CYS A 106 21.96 -10.96 -4.65
N GLY A 107 20.92 -10.95 -5.48
CA GLY A 107 20.72 -11.96 -6.53
C GLY A 107 21.80 -11.90 -7.61
N TYR A 108 22.26 -10.69 -7.98
CA TYR A 108 23.26 -10.52 -9.02
C TYR A 108 24.67 -10.91 -8.54
N TYR A 109 25.12 -10.38 -7.42
CA TYR A 109 26.49 -10.63 -6.93
C TYR A 109 26.61 -11.95 -6.18
N GLY A 110 25.62 -12.30 -5.35
CA GLY A 110 25.65 -13.53 -4.55
C GLY A 110 26.67 -13.47 -3.41
N GLY A 111 27.20 -14.62 -3.03
CA GLY A 111 28.28 -14.75 -2.06
C GLY A 111 27.93 -14.38 -0.61
N ALA A 112 28.94 -13.86 0.13
CA ALA A 112 28.78 -13.51 1.54
C ALA A 112 27.79 -12.37 1.76
N MET A 113 27.75 -11.37 0.87
CA MET A 113 26.80 -10.25 0.95
C MET A 113 25.35 -10.76 0.88
N ASP A 114 25.04 -11.61 -0.08
CA ASP A 114 23.73 -12.25 -0.20
C ASP A 114 23.36 -13.03 1.05
N SER A 115 24.28 -13.85 1.56
CA SER A 115 24.07 -14.66 2.75
C SER A 115 23.76 -13.80 3.99
N VAL A 116 24.52 -12.74 4.23
CA VAL A 116 24.31 -11.86 5.39
C VAL A 116 22.98 -11.11 5.28
N VAL A 117 22.69 -10.49 4.14
CA VAL A 117 21.46 -9.72 3.93
C VAL A 117 20.23 -10.62 4.03
N MET A 118 20.29 -11.84 3.50
CA MET A 118 19.17 -12.79 3.63
C MET A 118 18.98 -13.26 5.06
N ARG A 119 20.04 -13.40 5.87
CA ARG A 119 19.91 -13.69 7.31
C ARG A 119 19.23 -12.56 8.06
N ILE A 120 19.57 -11.31 7.77
CA ILE A 120 18.85 -10.15 8.34
C ILE A 120 17.38 -10.19 7.92
N SER A 121 17.12 -10.46 6.65
CA SER A 121 15.76 -10.65 6.12
C SER A 121 14.99 -11.77 6.86
N ASP A 122 15.66 -12.89 7.16
CA ASP A 122 15.08 -14.01 7.90
C ASP A 122 14.69 -13.60 9.32
N VAL A 123 15.53 -12.82 10.00
CA VAL A 123 15.23 -12.29 11.35
C VAL A 123 14.02 -11.36 11.30
N CYS A 124 13.95 -10.42 10.35
CA CYS A 124 12.79 -9.53 10.21
C CYS A 124 11.48 -10.29 10.01
N LEU A 125 11.51 -11.39 9.25
CA LEU A 125 10.32 -12.18 8.92
C LEU A 125 10.01 -13.29 9.93
N ALA A 126 10.89 -13.56 10.90
CA ALA A 126 10.66 -14.54 11.96
C ALA A 126 9.66 -14.04 13.02
N PHE A 127 9.48 -12.73 13.15
CA PHE A 127 8.55 -12.13 14.09
C PHE A 127 7.25 -11.69 13.40
N PRO A 128 6.11 -11.67 14.12
CA PRO A 128 4.90 -11.04 13.60
C PRO A 128 5.16 -9.56 13.30
N GLY A 129 5.05 -9.18 12.01
CA GLY A 129 5.47 -7.87 11.51
C GLY A 129 4.92 -6.70 12.31
N LEU A 130 3.59 -6.68 12.55
CA LEU A 130 2.94 -5.61 13.32
C LEU A 130 3.49 -5.51 14.76
N VAL A 131 3.78 -6.62 15.42
CA VAL A 131 4.31 -6.62 16.80
C VAL A 131 5.71 -6.02 16.84
N PHE A 132 6.54 -6.36 15.85
CA PHE A 132 7.88 -5.78 15.73
C PHE A 132 7.82 -4.29 15.40
N ALA A 133 6.92 -3.88 14.49
CA ALA A 133 6.68 -2.48 14.17
C ALA A 133 6.21 -1.67 15.38
N LEU A 134 5.33 -2.25 16.23
CA LEU A 134 4.89 -1.62 17.48
C LEU A 134 6.05 -1.32 18.42
N ALA A 135 6.98 -2.26 18.59
CA ALA A 135 8.15 -2.07 19.43
C ALA A 135 9.04 -0.93 18.91
N ILE A 136 9.32 -0.92 17.60
CA ILE A 136 10.14 0.14 16.97
C ILE A 136 9.43 1.50 17.05
N ALA A 137 8.14 1.57 16.70
CA ALA A 137 7.37 2.81 16.73
C ALA A 137 7.29 3.40 18.15
N ALA A 138 7.14 2.54 19.18
CA ALA A 138 7.16 2.95 20.57
C ALA A 138 8.53 3.53 20.99
N MET A 139 9.63 2.93 20.56
CA MET A 139 10.99 3.43 20.82
C MET A 139 11.25 4.78 20.13
N LEU A 140 10.63 5.01 18.96
CA LEU A 140 10.76 6.26 18.20
C LEU A 140 9.84 7.38 18.70
N GLY A 141 8.95 7.13 19.67
CA GLY A 141 8.11 8.14 20.29
C GLY A 141 6.82 8.46 19.53
N GLY A 142 6.39 7.59 18.61
CA GLY A 142 5.14 7.73 17.84
C GLY A 142 5.24 8.77 16.71
N GLY A 143 4.10 9.02 16.05
CA GLY A 143 4.03 9.92 14.90
C GLY A 143 3.99 9.17 13.56
N VAL A 144 3.34 9.78 12.55
CA VAL A 144 3.16 9.15 11.22
C VAL A 144 4.49 8.75 10.58
N GLY A 145 5.48 9.64 10.60
CA GLY A 145 6.81 9.39 10.04
C GLY A 145 7.50 8.21 10.73
N ASN A 146 7.43 8.15 12.06
CA ASN A 146 8.01 7.07 12.84
C ASN A 146 7.29 5.73 12.63
N ALA A 147 5.96 5.74 12.45
CA ALA A 147 5.19 4.55 12.09
C ALA A 147 5.58 4.03 10.69
N VAL A 148 5.74 4.93 9.71
CA VAL A 148 6.22 4.59 8.37
C VAL A 148 7.63 3.99 8.44
N LEU A 149 8.55 4.59 9.20
CA LEU A 149 9.91 4.07 9.39
C LEU A 149 9.89 2.70 10.07
N ALA A 150 9.10 2.53 11.13
CA ALA A 150 9.00 1.26 11.85
C ALA A 150 8.53 0.12 10.93
N LEU A 151 7.49 0.36 10.14
CA LEU A 151 7.01 -0.62 9.15
C LEU A 151 8.00 -0.81 8.00
N ALA A 152 8.69 0.24 7.55
CA ALA A 152 9.67 0.13 6.48
C ALA A 152 10.84 -0.79 6.87
N VAL A 153 11.35 -0.68 8.10
CA VAL A 153 12.46 -1.49 8.61
C VAL A 153 12.15 -2.99 8.59
N ILE A 154 10.88 -3.38 8.74
CA ILE A 154 10.50 -4.80 8.80
C ILE A 154 9.90 -5.34 7.52
N SER A 155 9.42 -4.49 6.60
CA SER A 155 8.63 -4.92 5.43
C SER A 155 9.45 -5.00 4.13
N TRP A 156 10.62 -4.35 4.03
CA TRP A 156 11.50 -4.41 2.86
C TRP A 156 11.95 -5.83 2.47
N PRO A 157 12.12 -6.81 3.44
CA PRO A 157 12.59 -8.15 3.11
C PRO A 157 11.70 -8.90 2.13
N LYS A 158 10.39 -8.66 2.16
CA LYS A 158 9.44 -9.24 1.20
C LYS A 158 9.83 -8.90 -0.24
N TYR A 159 10.11 -7.62 -0.51
CA TYR A 159 10.52 -7.15 -1.83
C TYR A 159 11.92 -7.64 -2.20
N ALA A 160 12.84 -7.65 -1.24
CA ALA A 160 14.20 -8.15 -1.47
C ALA A 160 14.20 -9.62 -1.89
N ARG A 161 13.39 -10.47 -1.27
CA ARG A 161 13.25 -11.88 -1.66
C ARG A 161 12.66 -12.05 -3.05
N VAL A 162 11.62 -11.29 -3.40
CA VAL A 162 11.02 -11.32 -4.73
C VAL A 162 12.04 -10.87 -5.78
N ALA A 163 12.69 -9.73 -5.59
CA ALA A 163 13.68 -9.19 -6.53
C ALA A 163 14.88 -10.14 -6.68
N ARG A 164 15.39 -10.71 -5.56
CA ARG A 164 16.48 -11.69 -5.57
C ARG A 164 16.12 -12.93 -6.38
N SER A 165 14.95 -13.51 -6.13
CA SER A 165 14.48 -14.70 -6.84
C SER A 165 14.37 -14.47 -8.35
N GLN A 166 13.77 -13.33 -8.74
CA GLN A 166 13.64 -12.94 -10.15
C GLN A 166 15.01 -12.68 -10.79
N THR A 167 15.92 -12.02 -10.07
CA THR A 167 17.28 -11.75 -10.55
C THR A 167 18.05 -13.04 -10.79
N LEU A 168 17.99 -14.00 -9.87
CA LEU A 168 18.63 -15.31 -10.03
C LEU A 168 18.10 -16.07 -11.26
N ALA A 169 16.80 -16.04 -11.50
CA ALA A 169 16.17 -16.66 -12.67
C ALA A 169 16.63 -16.02 -14.00
N LEU A 170 16.74 -14.67 -14.02
CA LEU A 170 17.19 -13.96 -15.22
C LEU A 170 18.70 -14.06 -15.47
N LYS A 171 19.52 -14.10 -14.43
CA LYS A 171 20.98 -14.17 -14.53
C LYS A 171 21.48 -15.36 -15.35
N SER A 172 20.72 -16.45 -15.37
CA SER A 172 21.02 -17.67 -16.16
C SER A 172 20.41 -17.66 -17.55
N SER A 173 19.72 -16.58 -17.96
CA SER A 173 19.06 -16.51 -19.28
C SER A 173 20.05 -16.21 -20.41
N GLY A 174 19.74 -16.69 -21.62
CA GLY A 174 20.60 -16.54 -22.80
C GLY A 174 20.83 -15.06 -23.20
N PHE A 175 19.80 -14.19 -23.05
CA PHE A 175 19.97 -12.77 -23.39
C PHE A 175 20.92 -12.03 -22.42
N VAL A 176 20.92 -12.41 -21.13
CA VAL A 176 21.86 -11.87 -20.14
C VAL A 176 23.28 -12.36 -20.44
N ALA A 177 23.44 -13.63 -20.85
CA ALA A 177 24.74 -14.14 -21.28
C ALA A 177 25.25 -13.42 -22.54
N ALA A 178 24.39 -13.17 -23.53
CA ALA A 178 24.74 -12.41 -24.74
C ALA A 178 25.18 -10.97 -24.43
N ALA A 179 24.43 -10.26 -23.57
CA ALA A 179 24.78 -8.89 -23.14
C ALA A 179 26.15 -8.85 -22.43
N ARG A 180 26.47 -9.86 -21.62
CA ARG A 180 27.79 -10.01 -20.97
C ARG A 180 28.92 -10.20 -22.00
N LEU A 181 28.68 -11.03 -23.01
CA LEU A 181 29.64 -11.23 -24.10
C LEU A 181 29.84 -9.98 -24.96
N SER A 182 28.82 -9.11 -25.04
CA SER A 182 28.91 -7.80 -25.70
C SER A 182 29.68 -6.75 -24.91
N GLY A 183 30.15 -7.06 -23.69
CA GLY A 183 30.99 -6.16 -22.89
C GLY A 183 30.22 -5.29 -21.90
N ASP A 184 28.93 -5.52 -21.66
CA ASP A 184 28.17 -4.76 -20.68
C ASP A 184 28.75 -4.93 -19.26
N SER A 185 28.95 -3.80 -18.55
CA SER A 185 29.36 -3.79 -17.16
C SER A 185 28.28 -4.35 -16.23
N SER A 186 28.64 -4.77 -15.02
CA SER A 186 27.69 -5.29 -14.02
C SER A 186 26.53 -4.31 -13.73
N MET A 187 26.81 -3.02 -13.67
CA MET A 187 25.78 -2.00 -13.45
C MET A 187 24.84 -1.87 -14.66
N GLN A 188 25.38 -1.92 -15.87
CA GLN A 188 24.58 -1.93 -17.11
C GLN A 188 23.70 -3.18 -17.17
N MET A 189 24.24 -4.34 -16.79
CA MET A 189 23.49 -5.60 -16.68
C MET A 189 22.29 -5.46 -15.74
N ILE A 190 22.50 -4.89 -14.56
CA ILE A 190 21.44 -4.68 -13.56
C ILE A 190 20.41 -3.69 -14.09
N LEU A 191 20.83 -2.49 -14.52
CA LEU A 191 19.89 -1.40 -14.84
C LEU A 191 19.19 -1.57 -16.18
N ARG A 192 19.84 -2.13 -17.20
CA ARG A 192 19.28 -2.27 -18.56
C ARG A 192 18.63 -3.60 -18.84
N HIS A 193 19.12 -4.68 -18.22
CA HIS A 193 18.67 -6.04 -18.56
C HIS A 193 17.89 -6.73 -17.44
N ILE A 194 18.27 -6.55 -16.17
CA ILE A 194 17.61 -7.25 -15.06
C ILE A 194 16.45 -6.42 -14.51
N LEU A 195 16.73 -5.21 -14.04
CA LEU A 195 15.73 -4.38 -13.36
C LEU A 195 14.45 -4.16 -14.18
N PRO A 196 14.49 -3.80 -15.48
CA PRO A 196 13.25 -3.61 -16.25
C PRO A 196 12.40 -4.89 -16.36
N ASN A 197 13.05 -6.05 -16.39
CA ASN A 197 12.36 -7.33 -16.51
C ASN A 197 11.72 -7.82 -15.19
N ILE A 198 12.24 -7.39 -14.03
CA ILE A 198 11.67 -7.74 -12.72
C ILE A 198 10.64 -6.73 -12.23
N LEU A 199 10.53 -5.55 -12.83
CA LEU A 199 9.57 -4.51 -12.41
C LEU A 199 8.13 -5.00 -12.40
N GLY A 200 7.74 -5.86 -13.35
CA GLY A 200 6.38 -6.39 -13.43
C GLY A 200 5.96 -7.11 -12.13
N PRO A 201 6.63 -8.17 -11.71
CA PRO A 201 6.37 -8.83 -10.43
C PRO A 201 6.46 -7.91 -9.21
N ILE A 202 7.39 -6.95 -9.20
CA ILE A 202 7.52 -5.98 -8.09
C ILE A 202 6.31 -5.05 -8.02
N LEU A 203 5.87 -4.49 -9.16
CA LEU A 203 4.69 -3.63 -9.22
C LEU A 203 3.42 -4.36 -8.77
N VAL A 204 3.24 -5.60 -9.19
CA VAL A 204 2.11 -6.44 -8.73
C VAL A 204 2.16 -6.61 -7.22
N THR A 205 3.34 -6.93 -6.67
CA THR A 205 3.52 -7.08 -5.21
C THR A 205 3.20 -5.76 -4.49
N ALA A 206 3.68 -4.62 -5.01
CA ALA A 206 3.43 -3.31 -4.43
C ALA A 206 1.93 -2.94 -4.43
N MET A 207 1.22 -3.19 -5.53
CA MET A 207 -0.21 -2.92 -5.62
C MET A 207 -1.03 -3.74 -4.62
N LEU A 208 -0.71 -5.02 -4.44
CA LEU A 208 -1.36 -5.89 -3.46
C LEU A 208 -1.00 -5.50 -2.01
N ASP A 209 0.15 -4.88 -1.80
CA ASP A 209 0.63 -4.49 -0.48
C ASP A 209 0.01 -3.19 0.05
N ILE A 210 -0.52 -2.32 -0.82
CA ILE A 210 -1.12 -1.05 -0.41
C ILE A 210 -2.21 -1.28 0.66
N GLY A 211 -3.12 -2.23 0.43
CA GLY A 211 -4.18 -2.55 1.38
C GLY A 211 -3.64 -3.07 2.72
N THR A 212 -2.65 -3.95 2.68
CA THR A 212 -2.02 -4.51 3.89
C THR A 212 -1.31 -3.43 4.69
N MET A 213 -0.48 -2.61 4.04
CA MET A 213 0.26 -1.53 4.70
C MET A 213 -0.66 -0.43 5.25
N MET A 214 -1.80 -0.16 4.58
CA MET A 214 -2.83 0.75 5.09
C MET A 214 -3.43 0.24 6.40
N MET A 215 -3.74 -1.05 6.47
CA MET A 215 -4.26 -1.68 7.69
C MET A 215 -3.22 -1.67 8.82
N GLU A 216 -1.94 -1.93 8.52
CA GLU A 216 -0.87 -1.92 9.52
C GLU A 216 -0.60 -0.50 10.05
N LEU A 217 -0.55 0.53 9.18
CA LEU A 217 -0.42 1.94 9.59
C LEU A 217 -1.62 2.40 10.43
N ALA A 218 -2.84 2.07 10.00
CA ALA A 218 -4.05 2.36 10.77
C ALA A 218 -4.04 1.64 12.14
N GLY A 219 -3.53 0.40 12.19
CA GLY A 219 -3.35 -0.34 13.44
C GLY A 219 -2.37 0.33 14.41
N LEU A 220 -1.22 0.79 13.92
CA LEU A 220 -0.26 1.57 14.73
C LEU A 220 -0.88 2.88 15.22
N SER A 221 -1.60 3.60 14.37
CA SER A 221 -2.31 4.84 14.74
C SER A 221 -3.44 4.58 15.74
N PHE A 222 -4.18 3.49 15.60
CA PHE A 222 -5.21 3.05 16.54
C PHE A 222 -4.64 2.79 17.94
N LEU A 223 -3.40 2.31 18.01
CA LEU A 223 -2.66 2.09 19.26
C LEU A 223 -1.88 3.33 19.73
N ASN A 224 -2.14 4.51 19.14
CA ASN A 224 -1.50 5.79 19.44
C ASN A 224 0.02 5.82 19.16
N LEU A 225 0.52 4.96 18.28
CA LEU A 225 1.93 4.97 17.86
C LEU A 225 2.14 5.52 16.44
N GLY A 226 1.04 5.83 15.72
CA GLY A 226 1.04 6.54 14.44
C GLY A 226 0.70 8.01 14.60
N ALA A 227 -0.28 8.48 13.81
CA ALA A 227 -0.73 9.86 13.87
C ALA A 227 -1.20 10.27 15.27
N GLN A 228 -0.81 11.48 15.69
CA GLN A 228 -1.18 12.04 16.98
C GLN A 228 -2.26 13.12 16.82
N PRO A 229 -3.17 13.29 17.80
CA PRO A 229 -4.09 14.42 17.80
C PRO A 229 -3.32 15.76 17.70
N PRO A 230 -3.85 16.78 17.01
CA PRO A 230 -5.19 16.86 16.41
C PRO A 230 -5.31 16.27 14.99
N THR A 231 -4.24 15.70 14.42
CA THR A 231 -4.16 15.26 13.03
C THR A 231 -5.33 14.32 12.67
N ALA A 232 -6.02 14.64 11.58
CA ALA A 232 -7.00 13.76 10.99
C ALA A 232 -6.28 12.62 10.26
N GLU A 233 -6.44 11.40 10.78
CA GLU A 233 -5.96 10.14 10.21
C GLU A 233 -6.92 9.05 10.68
N TRP A 234 -7.29 8.14 9.80
CA TRP A 234 -8.41 7.24 10.03
C TRP A 234 -8.23 6.31 11.23
N GLY A 235 -7.04 5.73 11.42
CA GLY A 235 -6.74 4.87 12.57
C GLY A 235 -6.77 5.62 13.90
N ASN A 236 -6.19 6.82 13.94
CA ASN A 236 -6.23 7.71 15.12
C ASN A 236 -7.67 8.16 15.44
N MET A 237 -8.48 8.48 14.41
CA MET A 237 -9.89 8.82 14.59
C MET A 237 -10.68 7.68 15.23
N MET A 238 -10.47 6.44 14.75
CA MET A 238 -11.06 5.24 15.35
C MET A 238 -10.63 5.05 16.80
N SER A 239 -9.35 5.24 17.11
CA SER A 239 -8.81 5.18 18.48
C SER A 239 -9.52 6.17 19.40
N GLY A 240 -9.72 7.40 18.94
CA GLY A 240 -10.41 8.45 19.71
C GLY A 240 -11.88 8.15 20.02
N GLY A 241 -12.54 7.33 19.20
CA GLY A 241 -13.95 6.94 19.36
C GLY A 241 -14.17 5.57 20.03
N ARG A 242 -13.11 4.75 20.22
CA ARG A 242 -13.25 3.34 20.63
C ARG A 242 -14.05 3.10 21.91
N SER A 243 -13.86 3.94 22.92
CA SER A 243 -14.56 3.83 24.20
C SER A 243 -16.03 4.24 24.13
N MET A 244 -16.43 4.92 23.07
CA MET A 244 -17.77 5.45 22.83
C MET A 244 -18.53 4.72 21.70
N LEU A 245 -18.00 3.59 21.22
CA LEU A 245 -18.55 2.85 20.07
C LEU A 245 -20.02 2.45 20.27
N GLN A 246 -20.41 2.09 21.49
CA GLN A 246 -21.80 1.66 21.78
C GLN A 246 -22.80 2.82 21.73
N THR A 247 -22.37 4.01 22.14
CA THR A 247 -23.25 5.18 22.25
C THR A 247 -23.17 6.07 21.01
N TYR A 248 -21.98 6.19 20.42
CA TYR A 248 -21.70 7.08 19.28
C TYR A 248 -20.94 6.33 18.18
N PRO A 249 -21.61 5.33 17.52
CA PRO A 249 -20.93 4.41 16.59
C PRO A 249 -20.29 5.11 15.39
N TRP A 250 -20.81 6.26 14.94
CA TRP A 250 -20.26 7.00 13.80
C TRP A 250 -18.82 7.44 13.98
N LEU A 251 -18.37 7.65 15.23
CA LEU A 251 -16.97 8.03 15.53
C LEU A 251 -15.96 6.99 15.05
N VAL A 252 -16.35 5.73 15.06
CA VAL A 252 -15.49 4.60 14.64
C VAL A 252 -15.87 4.08 13.26
N LEU A 253 -17.18 3.98 12.98
CA LEU A 253 -17.65 3.41 11.72
C LEU A 253 -17.34 4.29 10.51
N SER A 254 -17.38 5.63 10.64
CA SER A 254 -17.09 6.53 9.52
C SER A 254 -15.64 6.41 9.01
N PRO A 255 -14.59 6.56 9.86
CA PRO A 255 -13.21 6.33 9.42
C PRO A 255 -12.93 4.86 9.10
N GLY A 256 -13.56 3.91 9.82
CA GLY A 256 -13.44 2.48 9.52
C GLY A 256 -13.97 2.12 8.14
N PHE A 257 -15.09 2.70 7.73
CA PHE A 257 -15.63 2.53 6.37
C PHE A 257 -14.72 3.13 5.30
N ALA A 258 -14.08 4.27 5.57
CA ALA A 258 -13.11 4.87 4.66
C ALA A 258 -11.88 3.96 4.46
N ILE A 259 -11.33 3.37 5.54
CA ILE A 259 -10.26 2.36 5.46
C ILE A 259 -10.74 1.17 4.63
N PHE A 260 -11.89 0.59 4.99
CA PHE A 260 -12.44 -0.59 4.31
C PHE A 260 -12.59 -0.36 2.80
N LEU A 261 -13.22 0.76 2.41
CA LEU A 261 -13.42 1.11 1.01
C LEU A 261 -12.09 1.25 0.26
N SER A 262 -11.13 1.94 0.86
CA SER A 262 -9.80 2.15 0.27
C SER A 262 -9.05 0.82 0.10
N VAL A 263 -9.04 -0.02 1.13
CA VAL A 263 -8.41 -1.35 1.09
C VAL A 263 -9.03 -2.23 0.02
N VAL A 264 -10.36 -2.26 -0.09
CA VAL A 264 -11.07 -3.03 -1.13
C VAL A 264 -10.68 -2.54 -2.52
N ILE A 265 -10.69 -1.22 -2.75
CA ILE A 265 -10.35 -0.66 -4.07
C ILE A 265 -8.90 -0.99 -4.45
N PHE A 266 -7.92 -0.78 -3.56
CA PHE A 266 -6.53 -1.04 -3.87
C PHE A 266 -6.23 -2.54 -4.01
N ASN A 267 -6.82 -3.41 -3.21
CA ASN A 267 -6.66 -4.85 -3.34
C ASN A 267 -7.23 -5.38 -4.67
N LEU A 268 -8.46 -4.96 -5.03
CA LEU A 268 -9.07 -5.36 -6.30
C LEU A 268 -8.33 -4.78 -7.51
N LEU A 269 -7.76 -3.58 -7.38
CA LEU A 269 -6.86 -3.02 -8.39
C LEU A 269 -5.61 -3.89 -8.53
N GLY A 270 -4.97 -4.24 -7.41
CA GLY A 270 -3.78 -5.09 -7.40
C GLY A 270 -4.00 -6.47 -8.03
N ASP A 271 -5.08 -7.15 -7.67
CA ASP A 271 -5.49 -8.42 -8.28
C ASP A 271 -5.72 -8.28 -9.80
N THR A 272 -6.37 -7.20 -10.21
CA THR A 272 -6.66 -6.97 -11.63
C THR A 272 -5.39 -6.63 -12.43
N VAL A 273 -4.46 -5.88 -11.84
CA VAL A 273 -3.12 -5.61 -12.43
C VAL A 273 -2.35 -6.92 -12.56
N ARG A 274 -2.37 -7.77 -11.54
CA ARG A 274 -1.77 -9.11 -11.59
C ARG A 274 -2.34 -9.94 -12.74
N ASP A 275 -3.67 -10.01 -12.85
CA ASP A 275 -4.35 -10.75 -13.93
C ASP A 275 -4.01 -10.20 -15.32
N TYR A 276 -3.87 -8.89 -15.45
CA TYR A 276 -3.51 -8.21 -16.70
C TYR A 276 -2.07 -8.48 -17.11
N MET A 277 -1.14 -8.56 -16.14
CA MET A 277 0.29 -8.79 -16.38
C MET A 277 0.65 -10.29 -16.51
N ASP A 278 -0.27 -11.23 -16.23
CA ASP A 278 -0.02 -12.66 -16.35
C ASP A 278 0.26 -13.04 -17.83
N PRO A 279 1.47 -13.59 -18.14
CA PRO A 279 1.86 -13.99 -19.50
C PRO A 279 0.94 -15.05 -20.10
N LYS A 280 0.28 -15.89 -19.30
CA LYS A 280 -0.68 -16.90 -19.76
C LYS A 280 -1.88 -16.27 -20.46
N ASN A 281 -2.24 -15.04 -20.06
CA ASN A 281 -3.32 -14.28 -20.70
C ASN A 281 -2.86 -13.57 -21.99
N SER A 282 -1.55 -13.46 -22.25
CA SER A 282 -0.99 -12.77 -23.44
C SER A 282 -0.63 -13.72 -24.59
N ARG A 283 -0.43 -15.03 -24.34
CA ARG A 283 -0.06 -16.05 -25.35
C ARG A 283 -1.18 -16.42 -26.33
N ALA A 284 -2.28 -15.68 -26.35
CA ALA A 284 -3.37 -15.83 -27.31
C ALA A 284 -3.27 -14.78 -28.44
N ARG A 285 -2.06 -14.59 -28.99
CA ARG A 285 -1.83 -13.89 -30.27
C ARG A 285 -1.45 -14.88 -31.36
#